data_e0478da5dcf351d092f17316b6d6c421
#
_entry.id   e0478da5dcf351d092f17316b6d6c421
#
_cell.length_a   1.000
_cell.length_b   1.000
_cell.length_c   1.000
_cell.angle_alpha   90.00
_cell.angle_beta   90.00
_cell.angle_gamma   90.00
#
_symmetry.space_group_name_H-M   'P 1'
#
loop_
_entity.id
_entity.type
_entity.pdbx_description
1 polymer ?
#
loop_
_entity_poly.entity_id
_entity_poly.type
_entity_poly.pdbx_seq_one_letter_code
_entity_poly.pdbx_strand_id
1 'polypeptide(L)'
;YWYDNGGLPSILVNYLKTHELNIFDYLDKDKSLKVTDDDFKNPTALTSMNQNVLMCQTGYLTLRSSLNDSNIIALGIPNGEIYKALNKLLAAKFFKGTIDVTNDANENILDVGSVEDIISLLNTMVNTVTYDAYPLNSESSVQNYVKAYLLGAKQNVFSEIHQAKGRADLMIETNKRRIVIEFKYAKDETEAKAKLSEAIEQIKTRDYGNIVP
;
A
#
# COMPACT_ATOMS: atom_id res chain seq x y z
N TYR A 1 -18.75 -9.27 -8.61
CA TYR A 1 -18.32 -8.40 -7.52
C TYR A 1 -18.62 -6.96 -7.91
N TRP A 2 -19.28 -6.20 -7.03
CA TRP A 2 -19.92 -4.91 -7.37
C TRP A 2 -18.90 -3.85 -7.85
N TYR A 3 -17.71 -3.81 -7.25
CA TYR A 3 -16.67 -2.83 -7.58
C TYR A 3 -15.75 -3.23 -8.73
N ASP A 4 -15.60 -4.51 -9.04
CA ASP A 4 -14.85 -4.97 -10.22
C ASP A 4 -15.62 -4.75 -11.53
N ASN A 5 -16.96 -4.77 -11.48
CA ASN A 5 -17.85 -4.66 -12.65
C ASN A 5 -18.60 -3.32 -12.72
N GLY A 6 -18.67 -2.55 -11.66
CA GLY A 6 -19.47 -1.34 -11.53
C GLY A 6 -18.85 -0.06 -12.09
N GLY A 7 -17.59 -0.11 -12.52
CA GLY A 7 -16.86 1.09 -12.96
C GLY A 7 -16.57 2.05 -11.80
N LEU A 8 -15.46 2.76 -11.90
CA LEU A 8 -15.12 3.83 -10.96
C LEU A 8 -16.14 4.96 -11.05
N PRO A 9 -16.61 5.51 -9.93
CA PRO A 9 -17.46 6.71 -9.97
C PRO A 9 -16.74 7.80 -10.76
N SER A 10 -17.40 8.30 -11.81
CA SER A 10 -16.82 9.30 -12.72
C SER A 10 -16.34 10.56 -11.97
N ILE A 11 -17.03 10.90 -10.89
CA ILE A 11 -16.67 12.02 -10.01
C ILE A 11 -15.29 11.79 -9.36
N LEU A 12 -15.01 10.58 -8.87
CA LEU A 12 -13.73 10.23 -8.28
C LEU A 12 -12.61 10.23 -9.32
N VAL A 13 -12.87 9.65 -10.50
CA VAL A 13 -11.90 9.67 -11.61
C VAL A 13 -11.53 11.08 -12.01
N ASN A 14 -12.52 11.97 -12.12
CA ASN A 14 -12.28 13.38 -12.46
C ASN A 14 -11.51 14.12 -11.36
N TYR A 15 -11.83 13.88 -10.10
CA TYR A 15 -11.10 14.43 -8.97
C TYR A 15 -9.64 13.98 -8.99
N LEU A 16 -9.39 12.71 -9.19
CA LEU A 16 -8.06 12.13 -9.23
C LEU A 16 -7.19 12.62 -10.41
N LYS A 17 -7.80 13.16 -11.49
CA LYS A 17 -7.03 13.76 -12.61
C LYS A 17 -6.34 15.06 -12.21
N THR A 18 -6.92 15.81 -11.29
CA THR A 18 -6.50 17.18 -10.94
C THR A 18 -5.92 17.31 -9.53
N HIS A 19 -6.10 16.28 -8.69
CA HIS A 19 -5.66 16.29 -7.31
C HIS A 19 -4.66 15.15 -7.06
N GLU A 20 -3.58 15.47 -6.36
CA GLU A 20 -2.64 14.48 -5.88
C GLU A 20 -3.14 13.92 -4.55
N LEU A 21 -3.23 12.59 -4.48
CA LEU A 21 -3.54 11.88 -3.26
C LEU A 21 -2.27 11.30 -2.66
N ASN A 22 -2.17 11.38 -1.35
CA ASN A 22 -1.19 10.58 -0.64
C ASN A 22 -1.71 9.13 -0.56
N ILE A 23 -1.31 8.29 -1.50
CA ILE A 23 -1.75 6.88 -1.55
C ILE A 23 -1.39 6.11 -0.29
N PHE A 24 -0.32 6.52 0.42
CA PHE A 24 0.17 5.84 1.62
C PHE A 24 -0.79 5.95 2.80
N ASP A 25 -1.72 6.89 2.77
CA ASP A 25 -2.80 6.97 3.76
C ASP A 25 -3.80 5.82 3.65
N TYR A 26 -3.84 5.14 2.51
CA TYR A 26 -4.80 4.06 2.21
C TYR A 26 -4.16 2.67 2.13
N LEU A 27 -2.85 2.55 2.35
CA LEU A 27 -2.14 1.25 2.34
C LEU A 27 -2.32 0.43 3.62
N ASP A 28 -2.81 1.05 4.68
CA ASP A 28 -3.14 0.37 5.93
C ASP A 28 -4.67 0.28 6.06
N LYS A 29 -5.18 -0.95 5.97
CA LYS A 29 -6.61 -1.26 6.06
C LYS A 29 -7.23 -0.78 7.39
N ASP A 30 -6.45 -0.81 8.46
CA ASP A 30 -6.92 -0.51 9.80
C ASP A 30 -6.67 0.95 10.21
N LYS A 31 -5.99 1.72 9.36
CA LYS A 31 -5.74 3.14 9.60
C LYS A 31 -7.05 3.92 9.70
N SER A 32 -7.12 4.75 10.74
CA SER A 32 -8.20 5.69 10.94
C SER A 32 -7.84 7.05 10.32
N LEU A 33 -8.64 7.49 9.35
CA LEU A 33 -8.52 8.79 8.71
C LEU A 33 -9.48 9.77 9.39
N LYS A 34 -9.00 10.95 9.73
CA LYS A 34 -9.79 11.95 10.47
C LYS A 34 -10.25 13.06 9.54
N VAL A 35 -11.51 13.43 9.68
CA VAL A 35 -12.12 14.60 9.03
C VAL A 35 -12.94 15.36 10.07
N THR A 36 -13.27 16.61 9.79
CA THR A 36 -14.15 17.39 10.67
C THR A 36 -15.60 17.19 10.28
N ASP A 37 -16.51 17.40 11.24
CA ASP A 37 -17.95 17.41 10.99
C ASP A 37 -18.32 18.48 9.94
N ASP A 38 -17.62 19.61 9.96
CA ASP A 38 -17.80 20.70 8.99
C ASP A 38 -17.44 20.30 7.56
N ASP A 39 -16.46 19.40 7.36
CA ASP A 39 -16.13 18.87 6.04
C ASP A 39 -17.32 18.14 5.38
N PHE A 40 -18.21 17.53 6.20
CA PHE A 40 -19.44 16.89 5.71
C PHE A 40 -20.63 17.82 5.59
N LYS A 41 -20.75 18.79 6.49
CA LYS A 41 -21.93 19.69 6.57
C LYS A 41 -21.91 20.79 5.53
N ASN A 42 -20.72 21.24 5.16
CA ASN A 42 -20.55 22.34 4.21
C ASN A 42 -20.18 21.78 2.82
N PRO A 43 -21.18 21.57 1.94
CA PRO A 43 -20.90 21.10 0.58
C PRO A 43 -20.06 22.15 -0.15
N THR A 44 -18.82 21.80 -0.40
CA THR A 44 -17.89 22.63 -1.18
C THR A 44 -17.87 22.16 -2.64
N ALA A 45 -17.36 23.02 -3.53
CA ALA A 45 -17.12 22.60 -4.90
C ALA A 45 -16.15 21.40 -4.91
N LEU A 46 -16.29 20.51 -5.89
CA LEU A 46 -15.47 19.31 -6.00
C LEU A 46 -13.96 19.63 -5.94
N THR A 47 -13.56 20.79 -6.44
CA THR A 47 -12.16 21.27 -6.44
C THR A 47 -11.61 21.64 -5.05
N SER A 48 -12.46 21.84 -4.07
CA SER A 48 -12.08 22.18 -2.69
C SER A 48 -12.58 21.16 -1.65
N MET A 49 -13.22 20.08 -2.11
CA MET A 49 -13.75 19.04 -1.23
C MET A 49 -12.61 18.27 -0.54
N ASN A 50 -12.79 17.99 0.74
CA ASN A 50 -11.89 17.12 1.46
C ASN A 50 -11.87 15.72 0.82
N GLN A 51 -10.68 15.24 0.44
CA GLN A 51 -10.51 13.97 -0.26
C GLN A 51 -11.12 12.77 0.47
N ASN A 52 -11.01 12.73 1.80
CA ASN A 52 -11.54 11.62 2.60
C ASN A 52 -13.07 11.64 2.66
N VAL A 53 -13.67 12.84 2.62
CA VAL A 53 -15.13 12.99 2.49
C VAL A 53 -15.59 12.48 1.13
N LEU A 54 -14.90 12.85 0.03
CA LEU A 54 -15.20 12.34 -1.30
C LEU A 54 -15.06 10.81 -1.36
N MET A 55 -14.00 10.25 -0.78
CA MET A 55 -13.81 8.80 -0.69
C MET A 55 -14.92 8.12 0.11
N CYS A 56 -15.42 8.77 1.16
CA CYS A 56 -16.55 8.27 1.94
C CYS A 56 -17.85 8.32 1.12
N GLN A 57 -18.13 9.43 0.44
CA GLN A 57 -19.34 9.58 -0.40
C GLN A 57 -19.35 8.64 -1.60
N THR A 58 -18.17 8.26 -2.10
CA THR A 58 -18.03 7.29 -3.21
C THR A 58 -17.94 5.84 -2.74
N GLY A 59 -18.02 5.57 -1.43
CA GLY A 59 -18.08 4.24 -0.84
C GLY A 59 -16.73 3.54 -0.62
N TYR A 60 -15.62 4.23 -0.83
CA TYR A 60 -14.28 3.69 -0.53
C TYR A 60 -13.89 3.83 0.94
N LEU A 61 -14.48 4.77 1.65
CA LEU A 61 -14.37 4.89 3.10
C LEU A 61 -15.75 4.79 3.74
N THR A 62 -15.78 4.47 5.02
CA THR A 62 -16.98 4.43 5.86
C THR A 62 -16.72 5.10 7.20
N LEU A 63 -17.80 5.52 7.84
CA LEU A 63 -17.76 6.03 9.21
C LEU A 63 -17.36 4.90 10.17
N ARG A 64 -16.33 5.11 10.96
CA ARG A 64 -15.88 4.18 12.02
C ARG A 64 -16.40 4.58 13.38
N SER A 65 -16.24 5.85 13.73
CA SER A 65 -16.74 6.44 14.98
C SER A 65 -16.82 7.95 14.87
N SER A 66 -17.70 8.55 15.65
CA SER A 66 -17.64 9.98 15.99
C SER A 66 -17.06 10.09 17.40
N LEU A 67 -16.11 10.98 17.60
CA LEU A 67 -15.63 11.31 18.95
C LEU A 67 -16.60 12.32 19.55
N ASN A 68 -17.38 11.88 20.54
CA ASN A 68 -18.57 12.55 21.06
C ASN A 68 -18.40 14.01 21.53
N ASP A 69 -17.18 14.46 21.81
CA ASP A 69 -16.90 15.85 22.25
C ASP A 69 -15.97 16.63 21.33
N SER A 70 -15.61 16.07 20.20
CA SER A 70 -14.79 16.73 19.20
C SER A 70 -15.51 16.67 17.86
N ASN A 71 -15.54 17.77 17.13
CA ASN A 71 -16.06 17.82 15.75
C ASN A 71 -15.24 16.94 14.78
N ILE A 72 -14.69 15.80 15.27
CA ILE A 72 -13.83 14.89 14.51
C ILE A 72 -14.58 13.59 14.25
N ILE A 73 -14.61 13.22 12.99
CA ILE A 73 -15.18 11.97 12.49
C ILE A 73 -14.02 11.09 12.03
N ALA A 74 -14.01 9.83 12.48
CA ALA A 74 -13.06 8.83 12.06
C ALA A 74 -13.64 8.04 10.88
N LEU A 75 -12.90 7.98 9.79
CA LEU A 75 -13.20 7.21 8.60
C LEU A 75 -12.22 6.04 8.48
N GLY A 76 -12.65 4.98 7.81
CA GLY A 76 -11.78 3.84 7.52
C GLY A 76 -12.30 3.03 6.35
N ILE A 77 -11.47 2.13 5.83
CA ILE A 77 -11.83 1.24 4.74
C ILE A 77 -12.86 0.21 5.25
N PRO A 78 -14.01 0.03 4.58
CA PRO A 78 -15.11 -0.78 5.12
C PRO A 78 -14.79 -2.28 5.24
N ASN A 79 -14.11 -2.84 4.25
CA ASN A 79 -13.80 -4.27 4.18
C ASN A 79 -12.63 -4.58 3.24
N GLY A 80 -12.22 -5.86 3.17
CA GLY A 80 -11.10 -6.31 2.34
C GLY A 80 -11.34 -6.18 0.83
N GLU A 81 -12.59 -6.25 0.36
CA GLU A 81 -12.92 -6.09 -1.05
C GLU A 81 -12.68 -4.63 -1.50
N ILE A 82 -13.22 -3.68 -0.74
CA ILE A 82 -13.00 -2.26 -0.99
C ILE A 82 -11.53 -1.88 -0.86
N TYR A 83 -10.83 -2.47 0.12
CA TYR A 83 -9.39 -2.27 0.27
C TYR A 83 -8.62 -2.67 -1.00
N LYS A 84 -8.90 -3.84 -1.57
CA LYS A 84 -8.27 -4.32 -2.80
C LYS A 84 -8.63 -3.43 -4.00
N ALA A 85 -9.91 -3.06 -4.14
CA ALA A 85 -10.37 -2.18 -5.22
C ALA A 85 -9.73 -0.79 -5.15
N LEU A 86 -9.65 -0.20 -3.95
CA LEU A 86 -9.03 1.10 -3.72
C LEU A 86 -7.53 1.07 -4.04
N ASN A 87 -6.80 0.06 -3.57
CA ASN A 87 -5.37 -0.05 -3.85
C ASN A 87 -5.09 -0.24 -5.35
N LYS A 88 -5.90 -1.01 -6.07
CA LYS A 88 -5.80 -1.15 -7.52
C LYS A 88 -5.98 0.20 -8.23
N LEU A 89 -6.99 0.97 -7.83
CA LEU A 89 -7.24 2.30 -8.36
C LEU A 89 -6.06 3.26 -8.12
N LEU A 90 -5.59 3.32 -6.88
CA LEU A 90 -4.51 4.21 -6.48
C LEU A 90 -3.18 3.83 -7.14
N ALA A 91 -2.88 2.53 -7.23
CA ALA A 91 -1.69 2.04 -7.92
C ALA A 91 -1.72 2.39 -9.41
N ALA A 92 -2.84 2.18 -10.10
CA ALA A 92 -2.99 2.54 -11.51
C ALA A 92 -2.74 4.04 -11.75
N LYS A 93 -3.16 4.91 -10.83
CA LYS A 93 -2.86 6.34 -10.89
C LYS A 93 -1.41 6.65 -10.55
N PHE A 94 -0.90 6.09 -9.47
CA PHE A 94 0.43 6.38 -8.95
C PHE A 94 1.52 5.97 -9.92
N PHE A 95 1.40 4.78 -10.51
CA PHE A 95 2.33 4.27 -11.51
C PHE A 95 2.07 4.80 -12.93
N LYS A 96 1.08 5.71 -13.11
CA LYS A 96 0.74 6.40 -14.38
C LYS A 96 0.60 5.47 -15.59
N GLY A 97 0.11 4.26 -15.39
CA GLY A 97 -0.04 3.25 -16.44
C GLY A 97 1.27 2.68 -17.01
N THR A 98 2.42 3.01 -16.41
CA THR A 98 3.73 2.50 -16.83
C THR A 98 3.97 1.04 -16.48
N ILE A 99 3.14 0.50 -15.59
CA ILE A 99 3.21 -0.91 -15.20
C ILE A 99 1.81 -1.50 -15.34
N ASP A 100 1.71 -2.59 -16.07
CA ASP A 100 0.53 -3.44 -15.98
C ASP A 100 0.57 -4.19 -14.65
N VAL A 101 0.01 -3.56 -13.61
CA VAL A 101 -0.02 -4.05 -12.23
C VAL A 101 -0.84 -5.35 -12.11
N THR A 102 -1.54 -5.73 -13.19
CA THR A 102 -2.41 -6.92 -13.24
C THR A 102 -1.78 -8.07 -14.01
N ASN A 103 -0.46 -8.02 -14.28
CA ASN A 103 0.18 -9.02 -15.12
C ASN A 103 0.31 -10.37 -14.40
N ASP A 104 -0.30 -11.40 -14.94
CA ASP A 104 -0.22 -12.80 -14.48
C ASP A 104 1.22 -13.31 -14.37
N ALA A 105 2.15 -12.74 -15.14
CA ALA A 105 3.58 -13.06 -15.06
C ALA A 105 4.17 -12.71 -13.69
N ASN A 106 3.77 -11.60 -13.08
CA ASN A 106 4.23 -11.19 -11.74
C ASN A 106 3.70 -12.12 -10.65
N GLU A 107 2.46 -12.56 -10.78
CA GLU A 107 1.87 -13.55 -9.85
C GLU A 107 2.64 -14.88 -9.94
N ASN A 108 2.97 -15.33 -11.13
CA ASN A 108 3.75 -16.54 -11.32
C ASN A 108 5.18 -16.43 -10.74
N ILE A 109 5.84 -15.27 -10.88
CA ILE A 109 7.16 -15.04 -10.26
C ILE A 109 7.06 -15.14 -8.73
N LEU A 110 6.05 -14.53 -8.14
CA LEU A 110 5.84 -14.60 -6.69
C LEU A 110 5.46 -16.01 -6.22
N ASP A 111 4.76 -16.81 -7.02
CA ASP A 111 4.34 -18.18 -6.67
C ASP A 111 5.47 -19.20 -6.78
N VAL A 112 6.27 -19.14 -7.83
CA VAL A 112 7.23 -20.22 -8.18
C VAL A 112 8.62 -19.74 -8.63
N GLY A 113 8.82 -18.43 -8.84
CA GLY A 113 10.10 -17.88 -9.26
C GLY A 113 11.21 -18.09 -8.23
N SER A 114 12.46 -17.98 -8.66
CA SER A 114 13.62 -17.99 -7.79
C SER A 114 13.70 -16.71 -6.94
N VAL A 115 14.62 -16.67 -5.98
CA VAL A 115 14.90 -15.46 -5.20
C VAL A 115 15.39 -14.34 -6.12
N GLU A 116 16.21 -14.69 -7.11
CA GLU A 116 16.74 -13.76 -8.11
C GLU A 116 15.63 -13.15 -8.97
N ASP A 117 14.62 -13.95 -9.35
CA ASP A 117 13.46 -13.47 -10.10
C ASP A 117 12.64 -12.46 -9.26
N ILE A 118 12.45 -12.75 -7.97
CA ILE A 118 11.75 -11.85 -7.05
C ILE A 118 12.53 -10.55 -6.87
N ILE A 119 13.84 -10.62 -6.66
CA ILE A 119 14.69 -9.42 -6.55
C ILE A 119 14.64 -8.60 -7.83
N SER A 120 14.68 -9.26 -9.00
CA SER A 120 14.56 -8.60 -10.31
C SER A 120 13.21 -7.89 -10.45
N LEU A 121 12.14 -8.54 -10.03
CA LEU A 121 10.79 -7.93 -10.00
C LEU A 121 10.75 -6.69 -9.09
N LEU A 122 11.28 -6.79 -7.87
CA LEU A 122 11.34 -5.66 -6.93
C LEU A 122 12.20 -4.52 -7.48
N ASN A 123 13.33 -4.81 -8.10
CA ASN A 123 14.17 -3.81 -8.74
C ASN A 123 13.45 -3.12 -9.91
N THR A 124 12.71 -3.88 -10.72
CA THR A 124 11.88 -3.31 -11.78
C THR A 124 10.85 -2.33 -11.21
N MET A 125 10.17 -2.70 -10.11
CA MET A 125 9.23 -1.82 -9.42
C MET A 125 9.90 -0.52 -8.94
N VAL A 126 11.05 -0.63 -8.27
CA VAL A 126 11.78 0.52 -7.72
C VAL A 126 12.28 1.44 -8.84
N ASN A 127 12.73 0.90 -9.96
CA ASN A 127 13.25 1.66 -11.09
C ASN A 127 12.14 2.41 -11.88
N THR A 128 10.88 2.11 -11.66
CA THR A 128 9.76 2.86 -12.28
C THR A 128 9.39 4.13 -11.53
N VAL A 129 9.95 4.33 -10.34
CA VAL A 129 9.74 5.54 -9.55
C VAL A 129 10.39 6.73 -10.23
N THR A 130 9.64 7.79 -10.42
CA THR A 130 10.23 9.08 -10.75
C THR A 130 10.70 9.74 -9.46
N TYR A 131 11.99 10.01 -9.36
CA TYR A 131 12.62 10.58 -8.16
C TYR A 131 11.92 11.85 -7.64
N ASP A 132 11.49 12.71 -8.57
CA ASP A 132 10.81 13.98 -8.22
C ASP A 132 9.40 13.76 -7.65
N ALA A 133 8.73 12.67 -8.04
CA ALA A 133 7.38 12.38 -7.58
C ALA A 133 7.37 11.65 -6.23
N TYR A 134 8.38 10.79 -6.00
CA TYR A 134 8.47 10.02 -4.76
C TYR A 134 9.92 9.65 -4.43
N PRO A 135 10.61 10.43 -3.60
CA PRO A 135 11.99 10.16 -3.24
C PRO A 135 12.09 8.91 -2.35
N LEU A 136 12.83 7.90 -2.82
CA LEU A 136 13.14 6.68 -2.06
C LEU A 136 14.36 6.95 -1.17
N ASN A 137 14.20 7.73 -0.13
CA ASN A 137 15.29 8.22 0.74
C ASN A 137 15.30 7.62 2.15
N SER A 138 14.47 6.63 2.40
CA SER A 138 14.36 5.94 3.68
C SER A 138 13.86 4.52 3.50
N GLU A 139 14.07 3.68 4.50
CA GLU A 139 13.54 2.31 4.56
C GLU A 139 12.03 2.29 4.39
N SER A 140 11.31 3.14 5.13
CA SER A 140 9.86 3.23 5.05
C SER A 140 9.35 3.71 3.69
N SER A 141 10.09 4.58 2.98
CA SER A 141 9.69 5.03 1.64
C SER A 141 9.75 3.89 0.62
N VAL A 142 10.79 3.06 0.67
CA VAL A 142 10.93 1.88 -0.19
C VAL A 142 9.87 0.83 0.14
N GLN A 143 9.70 0.53 1.42
CA GLN A 143 8.70 -0.43 1.90
C GLN A 143 7.28 -0.05 1.45
N ASN A 144 6.88 1.20 1.65
CA ASN A 144 5.56 1.68 1.26
C ASN A 144 5.37 1.62 -0.26
N TYR A 145 6.40 1.96 -1.03
CA TYR A 145 6.34 1.90 -2.48
C TYR A 145 6.12 0.46 -2.99
N VAL A 146 6.93 -0.48 -2.50
CA VAL A 146 6.79 -1.90 -2.84
C VAL A 146 5.42 -2.43 -2.41
N LYS A 147 4.97 -2.07 -1.21
CA LYS A 147 3.64 -2.43 -0.72
C LYS A 147 2.53 -1.92 -1.64
N ALA A 148 2.58 -0.64 -2.05
CA ALA A 148 1.60 -0.04 -2.95
C ALA A 148 1.52 -0.80 -4.29
N TYR A 149 2.67 -1.14 -4.85
CA TYR A 149 2.76 -1.91 -6.08
C TYR A 149 2.10 -3.28 -5.93
N LEU A 150 2.52 -4.07 -4.94
CA LEU A 150 2.03 -5.42 -4.72
C LEU A 150 0.52 -5.45 -4.43
N LEU A 151 0.01 -4.51 -3.66
CA LEU A 151 -1.43 -4.38 -3.42
C LEU A 151 -2.20 -4.02 -4.70
N GLY A 152 -1.64 -3.15 -5.53
CA GLY A 152 -2.18 -2.83 -6.85
C GLY A 152 -2.19 -4.05 -7.78
N ALA A 153 -1.19 -4.92 -7.66
CA ALA A 153 -1.11 -6.22 -8.34
C ALA A 153 -1.99 -7.31 -7.70
N LYS A 154 -2.92 -6.94 -6.81
CA LYS A 154 -3.83 -7.85 -6.10
C LYS A 154 -3.15 -8.91 -5.23
N GLN A 155 -1.89 -8.71 -4.86
CA GLN A 155 -1.21 -9.63 -3.97
C GLN A 155 -1.72 -9.51 -2.54
N ASN A 156 -1.71 -10.60 -1.79
CA ASN A 156 -1.99 -10.58 -0.36
C ASN A 156 -0.73 -10.13 0.38
N VAL A 157 -0.71 -8.87 0.78
CA VAL A 157 0.44 -8.23 1.41
C VAL A 157 0.09 -7.80 2.81
N PHE A 158 0.95 -8.17 3.74
CA PHE A 158 0.85 -7.80 5.15
C PHE A 158 2.12 -7.03 5.53
N SER A 159 1.96 -5.95 6.25
CA SER A 159 3.08 -5.15 6.77
C SER A 159 3.09 -5.16 8.28
N GLU A 160 4.29 -4.94 8.83
CA GLU A 160 4.49 -4.82 10.27
C GLU A 160 3.92 -6.00 11.08
N ILE A 161 4.17 -7.23 10.59
CA ILE A 161 3.59 -8.41 11.20
C ILE A 161 4.32 -8.71 12.50
N HIS A 162 3.59 -8.56 13.60
CA HIS A 162 4.09 -8.91 14.92
C HIS A 162 4.18 -10.42 15.08
N GLN A 163 5.36 -10.90 15.45
CA GLN A 163 5.64 -12.29 15.79
C GLN A 163 6.25 -12.36 17.19
N ALA A 164 6.33 -13.56 17.77
CA ALA A 164 6.84 -13.74 19.12
C ALA A 164 8.24 -13.17 19.35
N LYS A 165 9.08 -13.15 18.32
CA LYS A 165 10.49 -12.70 18.40
C LYS A 165 10.76 -11.36 17.70
N GLY A 166 9.75 -10.71 17.14
CA GLY A 166 9.94 -9.43 16.46
C GLY A 166 8.85 -9.07 15.48
N ARG A 167 9.13 -8.11 14.61
CA ARG A 167 8.22 -7.59 13.61
C ARG A 167 8.90 -7.65 12.24
N ALA A 168 8.26 -8.34 11.29
CA ALA A 168 8.70 -8.36 9.89
C ALA A 168 8.13 -7.14 9.15
N ASP A 169 8.92 -6.55 8.27
CA ASP A 169 8.52 -5.34 7.53
C ASP A 169 7.39 -5.63 6.53
N LEU A 170 7.55 -6.69 5.73
CA LEU A 170 6.58 -7.07 4.72
C LEU A 170 6.51 -8.59 4.58
N MET A 171 5.29 -9.11 4.42
CA MET A 171 5.05 -10.50 4.03
C MET A 171 4.09 -10.54 2.86
N ILE A 172 4.42 -11.35 1.87
CA ILE A 172 3.55 -11.68 0.75
C ILE A 172 3.09 -13.11 0.95
N GLU A 173 1.80 -13.33 0.94
CA GLU A 173 1.20 -14.66 0.95
C GLU A 173 0.64 -14.98 -0.42
N THR A 174 1.18 -16.02 -1.05
CA THR A 174 0.73 -16.53 -2.34
C THR A 174 0.03 -17.87 -2.17
N ASN A 175 -0.46 -18.45 -3.25
CA ASN A 175 -1.10 -19.77 -3.20
C ASN A 175 -0.11 -20.91 -2.82
N LYS A 176 1.19 -20.70 -3.06
CA LYS A 176 2.21 -21.75 -2.92
C LYS A 176 3.23 -21.49 -1.82
N ARG A 177 3.44 -20.23 -1.45
CA ARG A 177 4.48 -19.88 -0.47
C ARG A 177 4.21 -18.55 0.24
N ARG A 178 4.97 -18.34 1.32
CA ARG A 178 5.10 -17.04 1.99
C ARG A 178 6.49 -16.49 1.70
N ILE A 179 6.54 -15.21 1.38
CA ILE A 179 7.77 -14.48 1.13
C ILE A 179 7.86 -13.39 2.20
N VAL A 180 8.90 -13.43 3.01
CA VAL A 180 9.18 -12.41 4.01
C VAL A 180 10.27 -11.50 3.48
N ILE A 181 10.06 -10.21 3.56
CA ILE A 181 10.98 -9.19 3.09
C ILE A 181 11.33 -8.28 4.27
N GLU A 182 12.61 -8.11 4.51
CA GLU A 182 13.17 -7.15 5.45
C GLU A 182 13.89 -6.08 4.63
N PHE A 183 13.53 -4.83 4.83
CA PHE A 183 14.14 -3.70 4.14
C PHE A 183 15.23 -3.08 4.98
N LYS A 184 16.30 -2.65 4.33
CA LYS A 184 17.32 -1.79 4.92
C LYS A 184 17.70 -0.72 3.91
N TYR A 185 17.78 0.50 4.39
CA TYR A 185 18.23 1.63 3.58
C TYR A 185 19.71 1.89 3.82
N ALA A 186 20.45 2.02 2.74
CA ALA A 186 21.87 2.38 2.78
C ALA A 186 22.12 3.60 1.89
N LYS A 187 22.99 4.49 2.31
CA LYS A 187 23.33 5.71 1.56
C LYS A 187 24.36 5.47 0.46
N ASP A 188 25.17 4.46 0.65
CA ASP A 188 26.24 4.09 -0.28
C ASP A 188 26.49 2.57 -0.29
N GLU A 189 27.32 2.12 -1.20
CA GLU A 189 27.65 0.69 -1.38
C GLU A 189 28.36 0.08 -0.16
N THR A 190 29.14 0.86 0.55
CA THR A 190 29.86 0.39 1.74
C THR A 190 28.90 0.09 2.89
N GLU A 191 27.96 1.03 3.13
CA GLU A 191 26.90 0.85 4.12
C GLU A 191 25.96 -0.29 3.71
N ALA A 192 25.68 -0.49 2.39
CA ALA A 192 24.78 -1.51 1.90
C ALA A 192 25.22 -2.92 2.32
N LYS A 193 26.51 -3.24 2.30
CA LYS A 193 27.04 -4.55 2.71
C LYS A 193 26.80 -4.82 4.20
N ALA A 194 27.01 -3.83 5.04
CA ALA A 194 26.75 -3.94 6.48
C ALA A 194 25.25 -4.11 6.75
N LYS A 195 24.41 -3.30 6.08
CA LYS A 195 22.96 -3.35 6.21
C LYS A 195 22.36 -4.67 5.71
N LEU A 196 22.89 -5.24 4.64
CA LEU A 196 22.48 -6.56 4.17
C LEU A 196 22.78 -7.65 5.20
N SER A 197 23.97 -7.62 5.82
CA SER A 197 24.33 -8.55 6.88
C SER A 197 23.42 -8.40 8.11
N GLU A 198 23.08 -7.18 8.49
CA GLU A 198 22.13 -6.87 9.56
C GLU A 198 20.72 -7.46 9.24
N ALA A 199 20.21 -7.27 8.01
CA ALA A 199 18.91 -7.80 7.59
C ALA A 199 18.89 -9.34 7.64
N ILE A 200 19.94 -9.99 7.16
CA ILE A 200 20.06 -11.46 7.19
C ILE A 200 20.08 -11.98 8.63
N GLU A 201 20.84 -11.34 9.51
CA GLU A 201 20.92 -11.71 10.93
C GLU A 201 19.55 -11.50 11.61
N GLN A 202 18.86 -10.42 11.27
CA GLN A 202 17.54 -10.12 11.79
C GLN A 202 16.51 -11.19 11.38
N ILE A 203 16.49 -11.60 10.12
CA ILE A 203 15.58 -12.66 9.63
C ILE A 203 15.87 -13.99 10.36
N LYS A 204 17.14 -14.35 10.53
CA LYS A 204 17.55 -15.60 11.18
C LYS A 204 17.23 -15.64 12.67
N THR A 205 17.61 -14.57 13.39
CA THR A 205 17.42 -14.53 14.85
C THR A 205 15.97 -14.39 15.28
N ARG A 206 15.17 -13.67 14.49
CA ARG A 206 13.74 -13.46 14.75
C ARG A 206 12.85 -14.53 14.16
N ASP A 207 13.42 -15.43 13.35
CA ASP A 207 12.73 -16.62 12.83
C ASP A 207 11.42 -16.29 12.08
N TYR A 208 11.46 -15.26 11.25
CA TYR A 208 10.29 -14.72 10.54
C TYR A 208 9.58 -15.70 9.60
N GLY A 209 10.23 -16.82 9.25
CA GLY A 209 9.66 -17.87 8.39
C GLY A 209 8.77 -18.88 9.13
N ASN A 210 8.93 -19.03 10.44
CA ASN A 210 8.23 -20.03 11.24
C ASN A 210 6.94 -19.49 11.84
N ILE A 211 6.00 -19.09 10.98
CA ILE A 211 4.63 -18.83 11.42
C ILE A 211 3.94 -20.19 11.56
N VAL A 212 3.79 -20.66 12.76
CA VAL A 212 2.86 -21.75 13.06
C VAL A 212 1.45 -21.13 12.98
N PRO A 213 0.54 -21.67 12.15
CA PRO A 213 -0.81 -21.20 12.05
C PRO A 213 -1.59 -21.37 13.35
#